data_ffe66c970dae3dc078d2873df2ba1c50
#
_entry.id   ffe66c970dae3dc078d2873df2ba1c50
#
_cell.length_a   1.000
_cell.length_b   1.000
_cell.length_c   1.000
_cell.angle_alpha   90.00
_cell.angle_beta   90.00
_cell.angle_gamma   90.00
#
_symmetry.space_group_name_H-M   'P 1'
#
loop_
_entity.id
_entity.type
_entity.pdbx_description
1 polymer ?
#
loop_
_entity_poly.entity_id
_entity_poly.type
_entity_poly.pdbx_seq_one_letter_code
_entity_poly.pdbx_strand_id
1 'polypeptide(L)'
;REPRQEKTPIVAGAVHHIAFSVSQAVSIHLPEKLDQLGIVHSGLKDRGFMTSLYFREPLGLLIELAAYKFTPPTGMSHARVLFEAHQIRVGAKDLAISDRHVAKALERLAHQGVPSLSDFDIEK
;
A
#
# COMPACT_ATOMS: atom_id res chain seq x y z
N ARG A 1 33.88 10.03 7.62
CA ARG A 1 32.66 10.48 6.92
C ARG A 1 32.05 9.33 6.14
N GLU A 2 30.80 9.04 6.42
CA GLU A 2 30.09 8.00 5.69
C GLU A 2 29.92 8.39 4.22
N PRO A 3 30.08 7.45 3.29
CA PRO A 3 29.83 7.74 1.89
C PRO A 3 28.36 8.14 1.69
N ARG A 4 28.15 9.18 0.89
CA ARG A 4 26.83 9.64 0.55
C ARG A 4 26.18 8.64 -0.40
N GLN A 5 24.97 8.17 -0.05
CA GLN A 5 24.23 7.30 -0.94
C GLN A 5 23.76 8.08 -2.17
N GLU A 6 24.10 7.58 -3.34
CA GLU A 6 23.64 8.17 -4.59
C GLU A 6 22.24 7.65 -4.93
N LYS A 7 21.44 8.52 -5.49
CA LYS A 7 20.11 8.14 -5.96
C LYS A 7 20.22 7.37 -7.26
N THR A 8 19.45 6.30 -7.39
CA THR A 8 19.32 5.59 -8.66
C THR A 8 18.71 6.54 -9.70
N PRO A 9 19.33 6.69 -10.89
CA PRO A 9 18.78 7.54 -11.93
C PRO A 9 17.39 7.07 -12.37
N ILE A 10 16.49 8.02 -12.60
CA ILE A 10 15.16 7.72 -13.13
C ILE A 10 15.21 7.93 -14.64
N VAL A 11 15.25 6.81 -15.38
CA VAL A 11 15.24 6.80 -16.84
C VAL A 11 14.22 5.79 -17.34
N ALA A 12 13.85 5.88 -18.61
CA ALA A 12 12.92 4.93 -19.21
C ALA A 12 13.43 3.49 -19.03
N GLY A 13 12.59 2.61 -18.49
CA GLY A 13 12.93 1.22 -18.21
C GLY A 13 13.64 0.98 -16.87
N ALA A 14 14.00 2.04 -16.12
CA ALA A 14 14.58 1.89 -14.80
C ALA A 14 13.48 1.63 -13.75
N VAL A 15 13.84 0.84 -12.72
CA VAL A 15 12.95 0.65 -11.57
C VAL A 15 13.06 1.88 -10.68
N HIS A 16 11.92 2.55 -10.43
CA HIS A 16 11.88 3.72 -9.55
C HIS A 16 12.08 3.32 -8.08
N HIS A 17 11.34 2.32 -7.63
CA HIS A 17 11.45 1.79 -6.27
C HIS A 17 10.84 0.38 -6.20
N ILE A 18 11.15 -0.32 -5.12
CA ILE A 18 10.55 -1.61 -4.79
C ILE A 18 9.80 -1.45 -3.49
N ALA A 19 8.54 -1.88 -3.45
CA ALA A 19 7.71 -1.80 -2.27
C ALA A 19 7.50 -3.18 -1.66
N PHE A 20 7.61 -3.27 -0.34
CA PHE A 20 7.33 -4.46 0.43
C PHE A 20 6.21 -4.17 1.42
N SER A 21 5.29 -5.12 1.59
CA SER A 21 4.23 -5.01 2.58
C SER A 21 4.72 -5.47 3.95
N VAL A 22 4.41 -4.69 4.97
CA VAL A 22 4.63 -5.05 6.37
C VAL A 22 3.33 -4.86 7.13
N SER A 23 3.21 -5.47 8.31
CA SER A 23 2.04 -5.26 9.16
C SER A 23 2.08 -3.86 9.82
N GLN A 24 0.91 -3.36 10.22
CA GLN A 24 0.85 -2.11 10.99
C GLN A 24 1.65 -2.22 12.30
N ALA A 25 1.57 -3.36 12.98
CA ALA A 25 2.31 -3.58 14.21
C ALA A 25 3.83 -3.50 14.02
N VAL A 26 4.33 -4.01 12.90
CA VAL A 26 5.76 -3.91 12.55
C VAL A 26 6.12 -2.49 12.15
N SER A 27 5.28 -1.82 11.38
CA SER A 27 5.59 -0.52 10.80
C SER A 27 5.87 0.55 11.85
N ILE A 28 5.17 0.54 12.98
CA ILE A 28 5.36 1.54 14.03
C ILE A 28 6.73 1.49 14.70
N HIS A 29 7.41 0.35 14.62
CA HIS A 29 8.76 0.17 15.18
C HIS A 29 9.88 0.37 14.16
N LEU A 30 9.56 0.51 12.88
CA LEU A 30 10.55 0.62 11.81
C LEU A 30 11.46 1.84 11.94
N PRO A 31 10.94 3.05 12.24
CA PRO A 31 11.82 4.22 12.36
C PRO A 31 12.91 4.03 13.39
N GLU A 32 12.56 3.56 14.58
CA GLU A 32 13.53 3.30 15.64
C GLU A 32 14.54 2.23 15.24
N LYS A 33 14.06 1.15 14.64
CA LYS A 33 14.93 0.04 14.22
C LYS A 33 15.93 0.48 13.14
N LEU A 34 15.48 1.27 12.18
CA LEU A 34 16.36 1.80 11.13
C LEU A 34 17.35 2.80 11.71
N ASP A 35 16.92 3.63 12.66
CA ASP A 35 17.82 4.55 13.37
C ASP A 35 18.94 3.79 14.11
N GLN A 36 18.57 2.70 14.79
CA GLN A 36 19.55 1.84 15.49
C GLN A 36 20.58 1.22 14.52
N LEU A 37 20.16 0.94 13.29
CA LEU A 37 21.03 0.40 12.25
C LEU A 37 21.79 1.49 11.49
N GLY A 38 21.60 2.77 11.82
CA GLY A 38 22.26 3.88 11.13
C GLY A 38 21.72 4.13 9.72
N ILE A 39 20.53 3.65 9.41
CA ILE A 39 19.92 3.82 8.08
C ILE A 39 19.08 5.09 8.07
N VAL A 40 19.40 6.01 7.15
CA VAL A 40 18.60 7.22 6.93
C VAL A 40 17.28 6.84 6.25
N HIS A 41 16.18 7.37 6.75
CA HIS A 41 14.84 7.06 6.24
C HIS A 41 13.93 8.29 6.29
N SER A 42 12.77 8.17 5.66
CA SER A 42 11.79 9.26 5.55
C SER A 42 10.98 9.49 6.83
N GLY A 43 11.01 8.55 7.79
CA GLY A 43 9.98 8.46 8.81
C GLY A 43 8.69 7.87 8.23
N LEU A 44 7.72 7.62 9.10
CA LEU A 44 6.41 7.12 8.67
C LEU A 44 5.61 8.24 8.01
N LYS A 45 5.08 7.97 6.85
CA LYS A 45 4.23 8.89 6.09
C LYS A 45 2.83 8.33 6.01
N ASP A 46 1.87 9.10 6.52
CA ASP A 46 0.46 8.74 6.46
C ASP A 46 -0.08 9.03 5.07
N ARG A 47 -0.55 7.98 4.39
CA ARG A 47 -1.16 8.08 3.05
C ARG A 47 -2.69 7.91 3.10
N GLY A 48 -3.31 7.99 4.30
CA GLY A 48 -4.73 7.78 4.50
C GLY A 48 -5.07 6.30 4.64
N PHE A 49 -5.00 5.53 3.57
CA PHE A 49 -5.31 4.10 3.56
C PHE A 49 -4.10 3.20 3.85
N MET A 50 -2.91 3.78 3.93
CA MET A 50 -1.67 3.08 4.24
C MET A 50 -0.67 4.02 4.89
N THR A 51 0.31 3.43 5.56
CA THR A 51 1.48 4.14 6.06
C THR A 51 2.70 3.65 5.30
N SER A 52 3.54 4.58 4.85
CA SER A 52 4.74 4.25 4.09
C SER A 52 5.99 4.79 4.77
N LEU A 53 7.09 4.06 4.64
CA LEU A 53 8.41 4.51 5.04
C LEU A 53 9.38 4.20 3.90
N TYR A 54 10.24 5.16 3.57
CA TYR A 54 11.18 5.04 2.46
C TYR A 54 12.62 5.11 2.96
N PHE A 55 13.48 4.29 2.38
CA PHE A 55 14.93 4.40 2.56
C PHE A 55 15.63 3.91 1.30
N ARG A 56 16.93 4.20 1.19
CA ARG A 56 17.73 3.71 0.06
C ARG A 56 18.63 2.58 0.53
N GLU A 57 18.66 1.50 -0.26
CA GLU A 57 19.60 0.43 -0.02
C GLU A 57 21.01 0.89 -0.52
N PRO A 58 22.10 0.16 -0.18
CA PRO A 58 23.46 0.64 -0.44
C PRO A 58 23.78 0.97 -1.90
N LEU A 59 23.11 0.35 -2.86
CA LEU A 59 23.30 0.62 -4.28
C LEU A 59 22.44 1.78 -4.81
N GLY A 60 21.71 2.44 -3.93
CA GLY A 60 20.90 3.62 -4.28
C GLY A 60 19.47 3.35 -4.69
N LEU A 61 19.03 2.09 -4.70
CA LEU A 61 17.64 1.76 -5.01
C LEU A 61 16.71 2.20 -3.87
N LEU A 62 15.61 2.86 -4.22
CA LEU A 62 14.64 3.29 -3.24
C LEU A 62 13.76 2.11 -2.80
N ILE A 63 13.68 1.90 -1.51
CA ILE A 63 12.84 0.86 -0.89
C ILE A 63 11.69 1.55 -0.17
N GLU A 64 10.49 1.03 -0.39
CA GLU A 64 9.30 1.43 0.35
C GLU A 64 8.83 0.27 1.22
N LEU A 65 8.58 0.54 2.50
CA LEU A 65 7.92 -0.39 3.40
C LEU A 65 6.51 0.16 3.65
N ALA A 66 5.51 -0.58 3.20
CA ALA A 66 4.13 -0.12 3.20
C ALA A 66 3.29 -0.99 4.14
N ALA A 67 2.53 -0.34 5.01
CA ALA A 67 1.59 -1.01 5.89
C ALA A 67 0.18 -0.52 5.59
N TYR A 68 -0.67 -1.40 5.05
CA TYR A 68 -2.05 -1.06 4.75
C TYR A 68 -2.87 -0.94 6.01
N LYS A 69 -3.77 0.04 6.05
CA LYS A 69 -4.69 0.28 7.16
C LYS A 69 -6.03 -0.42 6.97
N PHE A 70 -6.20 -1.17 5.89
CA PHE A 70 -7.42 -1.90 5.60
C PHE A 70 -7.12 -3.37 5.38
N THR A 71 -8.13 -4.19 5.62
CA THR A 71 -8.08 -5.64 5.37
C THR A 71 -9.01 -5.94 4.21
N PRO A 72 -8.51 -6.55 3.13
CA PRO A 72 -9.37 -6.96 2.03
C PRO A 72 -10.39 -8.01 2.47
N PRO A 73 -11.53 -8.09 1.78
CA PRO A 73 -12.45 -9.21 1.98
C PRO A 73 -11.72 -10.55 1.78
N THR A 74 -12.20 -11.59 2.46
CA THR A 74 -11.59 -12.93 2.39
C THR A 74 -11.43 -13.38 0.95
N GLY A 75 -10.23 -13.83 0.60
CA GLY A 75 -9.89 -14.29 -0.74
C GLY A 75 -9.50 -13.21 -1.73
N MET A 76 -9.50 -11.95 -1.31
CA MET A 76 -9.09 -10.83 -2.17
C MET A 76 -7.75 -10.25 -1.73
N SER A 77 -7.00 -9.71 -2.70
CA SER A 77 -5.72 -9.05 -2.45
C SER A 77 -5.92 -7.56 -2.17
N HIS A 78 -4.91 -6.93 -1.55
CA HIS A 78 -4.87 -5.47 -1.43
C HIS A 78 -4.91 -4.80 -2.81
N ALA A 79 -4.21 -5.37 -3.79
CA ALA A 79 -4.19 -4.84 -5.14
C ALA A 79 -5.60 -4.83 -5.77
N ARG A 80 -6.41 -5.84 -5.52
CA ARG A 80 -7.79 -5.88 -6.03
C ARG A 80 -8.63 -4.76 -5.44
N VAL A 81 -8.48 -4.49 -4.14
CA VAL A 81 -9.18 -3.39 -3.48
C VAL A 81 -8.73 -2.04 -4.05
N LEU A 82 -7.43 -1.86 -4.22
CA LEU A 82 -6.88 -0.61 -4.76
C LEU A 82 -7.30 -0.39 -6.22
N PHE A 83 -7.41 -1.45 -7.00
CA PHE A 83 -7.92 -1.34 -8.37
C PHE A 83 -9.37 -0.84 -8.39
N GLU A 84 -10.23 -1.38 -7.54
CA GLU A 84 -11.60 -0.91 -7.41
C GLU A 84 -11.66 0.54 -6.91
N ALA A 85 -10.83 0.88 -5.92
CA ALA A 85 -10.73 2.25 -5.42
C ALA A 85 -10.27 3.22 -6.51
N HIS A 86 -9.36 2.80 -7.39
CA HIS A 86 -8.92 3.58 -8.52
C HIS A 86 -10.07 3.89 -9.50
N GLN A 87 -10.90 2.89 -9.79
CA GLN A 87 -12.07 3.08 -10.64
C GLN A 87 -13.07 4.06 -10.04
N ILE A 88 -13.29 3.97 -8.73
CA ILE A 88 -14.14 4.92 -8.00
C ILE A 88 -13.55 6.34 -8.09
N ARG A 89 -12.26 6.46 -7.88
CA ARG A 89 -11.55 7.74 -7.99
C ARG A 89 -11.72 8.37 -9.37
N VAL A 90 -11.52 7.58 -10.41
CA VAL A 90 -11.65 8.05 -11.80
C VAL A 90 -13.10 8.49 -12.08
N GLY A 91 -14.07 7.71 -11.66
CA GLY A 91 -15.48 8.05 -11.82
C GLY A 91 -15.89 9.33 -11.09
N ALA A 92 -15.28 9.60 -9.94
CA ALA A 92 -15.50 10.83 -9.18
C ALA A 92 -14.64 11.99 -9.67
N LYS A 93 -13.73 11.78 -10.62
CA LYS A 93 -12.78 12.77 -11.14
C LYS A 93 -11.84 13.33 -10.07
N ASP A 94 -11.53 12.54 -9.05
CA ASP A 94 -10.57 12.91 -8.03
C ASP A 94 -9.14 12.65 -8.51
N LEU A 95 -8.19 13.49 -8.08
CA LEU A 95 -6.81 13.42 -8.55
C LEU A 95 -6.02 12.25 -7.98
N ALA A 96 -6.34 11.82 -6.76
CA ALA A 96 -5.60 10.76 -6.09
C ALA A 96 -6.55 9.85 -5.31
N ILE A 97 -6.12 8.61 -5.11
CA ILE A 97 -6.86 7.66 -4.26
C ILE A 97 -6.77 8.15 -2.82
N SER A 98 -7.91 8.16 -2.14
CA SER A 98 -8.02 8.49 -0.72
C SER A 98 -8.65 7.33 0.05
N ASP A 99 -8.65 7.44 1.37
CA ASP A 99 -9.29 6.47 2.25
C ASP A 99 -10.79 6.31 1.95
N ARG A 100 -11.47 7.37 1.48
CA ARG A 100 -12.88 7.30 1.06
C ARG A 100 -13.09 6.37 -0.11
N HIS A 101 -12.21 6.41 -1.10
CA HIS A 101 -12.28 5.51 -2.26
C HIS A 101 -12.05 4.07 -1.84
N VAL A 102 -11.13 3.85 -0.93
CA VAL A 102 -10.85 2.51 -0.39
C VAL A 102 -12.05 1.99 0.41
N ALA A 103 -12.65 2.83 1.25
CA ALA A 103 -13.84 2.44 2.02
C ALA A 103 -15.00 2.03 1.10
N LYS A 104 -15.24 2.80 0.03
CA LYS A 104 -16.27 2.44 -0.95
C LYS A 104 -15.94 1.16 -1.71
N ALA A 105 -14.66 0.98 -2.04
CA ALA A 105 -14.20 -0.24 -2.71
C ALA A 105 -14.44 -1.47 -1.84
N LEU A 106 -14.10 -1.39 -0.55
CA LEU A 106 -14.34 -2.47 0.40
C LEU A 106 -15.82 -2.81 0.50
N GLU A 107 -16.67 -1.78 0.55
CA GLU A 107 -18.12 -1.96 0.60
C GLU A 107 -18.63 -2.69 -0.64
N ARG A 108 -18.22 -2.27 -1.84
CA ARG A 108 -18.62 -2.93 -3.10
C ARG A 108 -18.15 -4.38 -3.16
N LEU A 109 -16.90 -4.61 -2.81
CA LEU A 109 -16.29 -5.94 -2.90
C LEU A 109 -16.85 -6.88 -1.82
N ALA A 110 -17.19 -6.37 -0.66
CA ALA A 110 -17.86 -7.16 0.38
C ALA A 110 -19.20 -7.68 -0.11
N HIS A 111 -19.97 -6.84 -0.81
CA HIS A 111 -21.23 -7.27 -1.41
C HIS A 111 -21.04 -8.35 -2.49
N GLN A 112 -20.00 -8.24 -3.29
CA GLN A 112 -19.70 -9.23 -4.32
C GLN A 112 -19.22 -10.56 -3.73
N GLY A 113 -18.51 -10.49 -2.59
CA GLY A 113 -17.93 -11.67 -1.95
C GLY A 113 -18.87 -12.44 -1.05
N VAL A 114 -20.03 -11.85 -0.68
CA VAL A 114 -21.00 -12.50 0.21
C VAL A 114 -22.11 -13.14 -0.63
N PRO A 115 -22.30 -14.48 -0.54
CA PRO A 115 -23.40 -15.12 -1.24
C PRO A 115 -24.74 -14.53 -0.79
N SER A 116 -25.63 -14.28 -1.72
CA SER A 116 -26.98 -13.85 -1.39
C SER A 116 -27.82 -15.05 -0.95
N LEU A 117 -28.93 -14.79 -0.26
CA LEU A 117 -29.86 -15.86 0.11
C LEU A 117 -30.39 -16.59 -1.11
N SER A 118 -30.53 -15.91 -2.24
CA SER A 118 -30.94 -16.53 -3.49
C SER A 118 -29.96 -17.58 -4.01
N ASP A 119 -28.68 -17.41 -3.72
CA ASP A 119 -27.65 -18.38 -4.13
C ASP A 119 -27.83 -19.72 -3.40
N PHE A 120 -28.33 -19.69 -2.18
CA PHE A 120 -28.64 -20.91 -1.43
C PHE A 120 -29.96 -21.54 -1.86
N ASP A 121 -30.87 -20.76 -2.40
CA ASP A 121 -32.16 -21.25 -2.86
C ASP A 121 -32.10 -22.00 -4.18
N ILE A 122 -31.05 -21.83 -4.93
CA ILE A 122 -30.85 -22.46 -6.24
C ILE A 122 -30.82 -24.00 -6.11
N GLU A 123 -30.42 -24.52 -4.96
CA GLU A 123 -30.21 -25.95 -4.74
C GLU A 123 -31.50 -26.68 -4.33
N LYS A 124 -32.60 -26.02 -4.26
CA LYS A 124 -33.87 -26.65 -3.86
C LYS A 124 -34.52 -27.42 -5.00
#